data_1ede9c425eba56100b62b2bf6b99a351
#
_entry.id   1ede9c425eba56100b62b2bf6b99a351
#
_cell.length_a   1.000
_cell.length_b   1.000
_cell.length_c   1.000
_cell.angle_alpha   90.00
_cell.angle_beta   90.00
_cell.angle_gamma   90.00
#
_symmetry.space_group_name_H-M   'P 1'
#
loop_
_entity.id
_entity.type
_entity.pdbx_description
1 polymer ?
#
loop_
_entity_poly.entity_id
_entity_poly.type
_entity_poly.pdbx_seq_one_letter_code
_entity_poly.pdbx_strand_id
1 'polypeptide(L)'
;MNLAVNNITIDQVLQAVNMLQTRPDSDELARKLLKHGDYGDLGRWRIELEFNEHSQDSREFLPMLEIVRGSKSLLEVGSRFGGTLRRMAEVLAPNSRVTCVDLPMVDGMTLDPSPSLRANCRRIAAMGHHVEMLLADSTDPETVRRVALAGPYDFCFIDGDHSYEGVKADWENYGPLAKIVGFHDIINPPSQVDRLWAELKPN
;
A
#
# COMPACT_ATOMS: atom_id res chain seq x y z
N MET A 1 24.38 19.54 5.71
CA MET A 1 25.11 18.68 6.64
C MET A 1 24.96 17.26 6.11
N ASN A 2 25.92 16.83 5.29
CA ASN A 2 25.91 15.48 4.68
C ASN A 2 26.23 14.46 5.77
N LEU A 3 25.22 13.90 6.36
CA LEU A 3 25.35 12.91 7.40
C LEU A 3 25.39 11.52 6.79
N ALA A 4 26.51 10.85 6.99
CA ALA A 4 26.64 9.38 7.18
C ALA A 4 25.97 8.43 6.18
N VAL A 5 25.24 8.89 5.19
CA VAL A 5 24.78 8.09 4.03
C VAL A 5 25.97 7.51 3.27
N ASN A 6 27.12 8.16 3.40
CA ASN A 6 28.35 7.79 2.69
C ASN A 6 29.04 6.53 3.23
N ASN A 7 28.58 5.95 4.34
CA ASN A 7 29.22 4.79 4.95
C ASN A 7 28.38 3.48 4.85
N ILE A 8 27.13 3.55 4.39
CA ILE A 8 26.32 2.35 4.17
C ILE A 8 26.40 2.00 2.69
N THR A 9 27.00 0.86 2.39
CA THR A 9 27.06 0.37 1.01
C THR A 9 25.72 -0.21 0.59
N ILE A 10 25.45 -0.19 -0.71
CA ILE A 10 24.27 -0.83 -1.32
C ILE A 10 24.19 -2.30 -0.89
N ASP A 11 25.32 -3.00 -0.84
CA ASP A 11 25.38 -4.40 -0.42
C ASP A 11 24.95 -4.60 1.03
N GLN A 12 25.26 -3.66 1.92
CA GLN A 12 24.81 -3.70 3.31
C GLN A 12 23.29 -3.47 3.43
N VAL A 13 22.73 -2.59 2.59
CA VAL A 13 21.28 -2.40 2.52
C VAL A 13 20.61 -3.66 1.96
N LEU A 14 21.12 -4.21 0.88
CA LEU A 14 20.60 -5.45 0.29
C LEU A 14 20.71 -6.64 1.24
N GLN A 15 21.80 -6.75 1.98
CA GLN A 15 21.99 -7.79 2.99
C GLN A 15 21.00 -7.62 4.15
N ALA A 16 20.76 -6.39 4.61
CA ALA A 16 19.75 -6.08 5.62
C ALA A 16 18.34 -6.39 5.12
N VAL A 17 18.01 -6.04 3.89
CA VAL A 17 16.73 -6.35 3.22
C VAL A 17 16.52 -7.86 3.14
N ASN A 18 17.50 -8.61 2.68
CA ASN A 18 17.41 -10.07 2.59
C ASN A 18 17.24 -10.72 3.97
N MET A 19 17.93 -10.20 4.99
CA MET A 19 17.76 -10.66 6.38
C MET A 19 16.36 -10.38 6.92
N LEU A 20 15.75 -9.25 6.53
CA LEU A 20 14.42 -8.87 6.97
C LEU A 20 13.31 -9.71 6.35
N GLN A 21 13.45 -10.13 5.09
CA GLN A 21 12.47 -10.97 4.41
C GLN A 21 12.29 -12.35 5.06
N THR A 22 13.24 -12.77 5.89
CA THR A 22 13.26 -14.10 6.54
C THR A 22 12.97 -14.06 8.04
N ARG A 23 12.74 -12.87 8.64
CA ARG A 23 12.60 -12.70 10.08
C ARG A 23 11.19 -12.33 10.53
N PRO A 24 10.72 -12.89 11.67
CA PRO A 24 9.42 -12.51 12.25
C PRO A 24 9.38 -11.07 12.78
N ASP A 25 10.54 -10.44 13.03
CA ASP A 25 10.70 -9.07 13.52
C ASP A 25 11.02 -8.06 12.40
N SER A 26 10.71 -8.42 11.15
CA SER A 26 10.99 -7.60 9.97
C SER A 26 10.52 -6.15 10.10
N ASP A 27 9.38 -5.91 10.77
CA ASP A 27 8.81 -4.58 10.95
C ASP A 27 9.61 -3.71 11.93
N GLU A 28 10.17 -4.29 12.99
CA GLU A 28 11.02 -3.54 13.92
C GLU A 28 12.35 -3.15 13.27
N LEU A 29 12.90 -4.02 12.44
CA LEU A 29 14.15 -3.77 11.74
C LEU A 29 13.94 -2.77 10.59
N ALA A 30 12.80 -2.85 9.87
CA ALA A 30 12.38 -1.84 8.89
C ALA A 30 12.26 -0.46 9.53
N ARG A 31 11.64 -0.36 10.71
CA ARG A 31 11.59 0.89 11.49
C ARG A 31 12.96 1.45 11.82
N LYS A 32 13.88 0.60 12.24
CA LYS A 32 15.25 1.03 12.57
C LYS A 32 15.98 1.55 11.34
N LEU A 33 15.84 0.88 10.20
CA LEU A 33 16.42 1.30 8.93
C LEU A 33 15.81 2.62 8.44
N LEU A 34 14.48 2.74 8.44
CA LEU A 34 13.79 3.95 8.02
C LEU A 34 14.02 5.14 8.96
N LYS A 35 14.16 4.90 10.27
CA LYS A 35 14.39 5.94 11.28
C LYS A 35 15.81 6.51 11.25
N HIS A 36 16.79 5.72 10.81
CA HIS A 36 18.20 6.13 10.81
C HIS A 36 18.72 6.54 9.44
N GLY A 37 17.90 6.41 8.39
CA GLY A 37 18.31 6.65 7.03
C GLY A 37 17.61 7.81 6.38
N ASP A 38 18.24 8.95 6.36
CA ASP A 38 18.06 9.88 5.26
C ASP A 38 18.91 9.35 4.09
N TYR A 39 18.38 8.32 3.43
CA TYR A 39 19.09 7.60 2.36
C TYR A 39 19.11 8.37 1.03
N GLY A 40 18.62 9.61 1.02
CA GLY A 40 18.36 10.33 -0.21
C GLY A 40 17.35 9.59 -1.10
N ASP A 41 16.89 10.23 -2.15
CA ASP A 41 15.82 9.68 -3.00
C ASP A 41 16.14 8.30 -3.60
N LEU A 42 17.39 8.04 -3.98
CA LEU A 42 17.79 6.74 -4.56
C LEU A 42 17.81 5.60 -3.54
N GLY A 43 18.26 5.87 -2.33
CA GLY A 43 18.28 4.86 -1.27
C GLY A 43 16.88 4.52 -0.79
N ARG A 44 16.02 5.53 -0.63
CA ARG A 44 14.61 5.36 -0.30
C ARG A 44 13.87 4.54 -1.35
N TRP A 45 14.00 4.93 -2.62
CA TRP A 45 13.39 4.24 -3.75
C TRP A 45 13.83 2.78 -3.84
N ARG A 46 15.10 2.48 -3.59
CA ARG A 46 15.63 1.14 -3.64
C ARG A 46 15.16 0.27 -2.48
N ILE A 47 15.03 0.84 -1.28
CA ILE A 47 14.43 0.18 -0.13
C ILE A 47 12.95 -0.13 -0.39
N GLU A 48 12.20 0.79 -0.95
CA GLU A 48 10.80 0.59 -1.32
C GLU A 48 10.64 -0.58 -2.30
N LEU A 49 11.46 -0.63 -3.35
CA LEU A 49 11.40 -1.67 -4.38
C LEU A 49 11.88 -3.04 -3.90
N GLU A 50 13.03 -3.08 -3.22
CA GLU A 50 13.68 -4.33 -2.87
C GLU A 50 13.18 -4.87 -1.52
N PHE A 51 12.74 -4.01 -0.61
CA PHE A 51 12.40 -4.38 0.75
C PHE A 51 10.93 -4.76 0.93
N ASN A 52 10.01 -3.90 0.63
CA ASN A 52 8.58 -4.16 0.76
C ASN A 52 7.77 -3.68 -0.43
N GLU A 53 8.40 -2.96 -1.34
CA GLU A 53 7.73 -2.35 -2.48
C GLU A 53 6.58 -1.45 -2.03
N HIS A 54 6.75 -0.76 -0.89
CA HIS A 54 5.78 0.20 -0.35
C HIS A 54 6.47 1.48 0.13
N SER A 55 5.72 2.57 0.15
CA SER A 55 6.17 3.92 0.57
C SER A 55 5.47 4.43 1.83
N GLN A 56 5.07 3.54 2.71
CA GLN A 56 4.35 3.88 3.93
C GLN A 56 5.28 4.31 5.07
N ASP A 57 4.90 5.35 5.82
CA ASP A 57 5.55 5.69 7.09
C ASP A 57 5.18 4.63 8.15
N SER A 58 6.18 4.06 8.80
CA SER A 58 5.96 3.01 9.79
C SER A 58 5.12 3.47 10.98
N ARG A 59 5.10 4.77 11.31
CA ARG A 59 4.30 5.33 12.41
C ARG A 59 2.81 5.30 12.10
N GLU A 60 2.42 5.34 10.84
CA GLU A 60 1.04 5.29 10.36
C GLU A 60 0.67 3.86 9.98
N PHE A 61 1.57 3.18 9.30
CA PHE A 61 1.33 1.86 8.75
C PHE A 61 1.14 0.79 9.82
N LEU A 62 1.92 0.83 10.91
CA LEU A 62 1.81 -0.21 11.94
C LEU A 62 0.50 -0.17 12.72
N PRO A 63 -0.02 1.00 13.15
CA PRO A 63 -1.37 1.08 13.69
C PRO A 63 -2.44 0.57 12.70
N MET A 64 -2.28 0.86 11.41
CA MET A 64 -3.18 0.37 10.38
C MET A 64 -3.15 -1.16 10.29
N LEU A 65 -1.99 -1.80 10.35
CA LEU A 65 -1.89 -3.26 10.39
C LEU A 65 -2.64 -3.88 11.57
N GLU A 66 -2.65 -3.23 12.73
CA GLU A 66 -3.43 -3.70 13.88
C GLU A 66 -4.96 -3.59 13.64
N ILE A 67 -5.40 -2.55 12.95
CA ILE A 67 -6.81 -2.39 12.55
C ILE A 67 -7.22 -3.47 11.54
N VAL A 68 -6.35 -3.78 10.59
CA VAL A 68 -6.58 -4.77 9.53
C VAL A 68 -6.50 -6.21 10.05
N ARG A 69 -5.81 -6.43 11.15
CA ARG A 69 -5.53 -7.76 11.71
C ARG A 69 -6.80 -8.60 11.89
N GLY A 70 -6.79 -9.80 11.35
CA GLY A 70 -7.90 -10.75 11.45
C GLY A 70 -9.08 -10.45 10.53
N SER A 71 -9.01 -9.40 9.70
CA SER A 71 -10.01 -9.14 8.66
C SER A 71 -10.08 -10.30 7.66
N LYS A 72 -11.26 -10.56 7.11
CA LYS A 72 -11.50 -11.63 6.13
C LYS A 72 -11.59 -11.12 4.70
N SER A 73 -11.64 -9.81 4.52
CA SER A 73 -11.70 -9.18 3.20
C SER A 73 -11.04 -7.82 3.22
N LEU A 74 -10.19 -7.59 2.23
CA LEU A 74 -9.37 -6.40 2.03
C LEU A 74 -9.57 -5.88 0.61
N LEU A 75 -9.76 -4.57 0.50
CA LEU A 75 -9.68 -3.83 -0.76
C LEU A 75 -8.55 -2.79 -0.64
N GLU A 76 -7.72 -2.68 -1.67
CA GLU A 76 -6.78 -1.57 -1.83
C GLU A 76 -7.01 -0.92 -3.18
N VAL A 77 -7.16 0.41 -3.19
CA VAL A 77 -7.28 1.26 -4.37
C VAL A 77 -6.01 2.08 -4.47
N GLY A 78 -5.24 1.90 -5.55
CA GLY A 78 -3.91 2.46 -5.70
C GLY A 78 -2.83 1.55 -5.08
N SER A 79 -2.62 0.38 -5.65
CA SER A 79 -1.70 -0.61 -5.07
C SER A 79 -0.27 -0.48 -5.55
N ARG A 80 -0.02 0.26 -6.63
CA ARG A 80 1.30 0.50 -7.21
C ARG A 80 2.11 -0.79 -7.35
N PHE A 81 3.15 -1.00 -6.54
CA PHE A 81 3.98 -2.21 -6.55
C PHE A 81 3.37 -3.37 -5.74
N GLY A 82 2.34 -3.13 -4.92
CA GLY A 82 1.65 -4.13 -4.11
C GLY A 82 2.34 -4.49 -2.80
N GLY A 83 3.32 -3.69 -2.37
CA GLY A 83 4.03 -3.94 -1.11
C GLY A 83 3.15 -3.72 0.10
N THR A 84 2.40 -2.62 0.14
CA THR A 84 1.41 -2.30 1.18
C THR A 84 0.35 -3.39 1.26
N LEU A 85 -0.23 -3.77 0.11
CA LEU A 85 -1.21 -4.85 0.00
C LEU A 85 -0.69 -6.15 0.59
N ARG A 86 0.54 -6.54 0.25
CA ARG A 86 1.16 -7.77 0.77
C ARG A 86 1.34 -7.74 2.27
N ARG A 87 1.81 -6.62 2.83
CA ARG A 87 2.00 -6.48 4.28
C ARG A 87 0.67 -6.50 5.04
N MET A 88 -0.37 -5.90 4.49
CA MET A 88 -1.72 -6.04 5.05
C MET A 88 -2.20 -7.48 4.98
N ALA A 89 -1.94 -8.19 3.87
CA ALA A 89 -2.35 -9.59 3.71
C ALA A 89 -1.70 -10.52 4.74
N GLU A 90 -0.48 -10.25 5.19
CA GLU A 90 0.23 -11.06 6.21
C GLU A 90 -0.48 -11.10 7.58
N VAL A 91 -1.37 -10.13 7.86
CA VAL A 91 -2.09 -10.04 9.15
C VAL A 91 -3.57 -10.40 9.05
N LEU A 92 -4.06 -10.71 7.85
CA LEU A 92 -5.45 -11.14 7.63
C LEU A 92 -5.74 -12.50 8.27
N ALA A 93 -7.02 -12.80 8.46
CA ALA A 93 -7.45 -14.14 8.78
C ALA A 93 -7.09 -15.13 7.65
N PRO A 94 -6.86 -16.41 7.92
CA PRO A 94 -6.63 -17.41 6.88
C PRO A 94 -7.76 -17.46 5.84
N ASN A 95 -7.41 -17.74 4.58
CA ASN A 95 -8.36 -17.85 3.45
C ASN A 95 -9.16 -16.57 3.19
N SER A 96 -8.58 -15.41 3.46
CA SER A 96 -9.23 -14.12 3.23
C SER A 96 -9.27 -13.77 1.75
N ARG A 97 -10.21 -12.89 1.39
CA ARG A 97 -10.31 -12.29 0.07
C ARG A 97 -9.54 -10.97 0.03
N VAL A 98 -8.73 -10.80 -1.00
CA VAL A 98 -7.92 -9.61 -1.23
C VAL A 98 -8.21 -9.10 -2.64
N THR A 99 -8.70 -7.89 -2.75
CA THR A 99 -8.94 -7.21 -4.03
C THR A 99 -8.04 -6.00 -4.12
N CYS A 100 -7.40 -5.78 -5.25
CA CYS A 100 -6.64 -4.58 -5.52
C CYS A 100 -6.99 -3.99 -6.88
N VAL A 101 -7.02 -2.65 -6.92
CA VAL A 101 -7.27 -1.87 -8.12
C VAL A 101 -6.09 -0.94 -8.32
N ASP A 102 -5.54 -0.91 -9.53
CA ASP A 102 -4.50 0.05 -9.91
C ASP A 102 -4.59 0.34 -11.41
N LEU A 103 -4.12 1.51 -11.81
CA LEU A 103 -3.99 1.84 -13.21
C LEU A 103 -2.95 0.93 -13.88
N PRO A 104 -3.20 0.49 -15.13
CA PRO A 104 -2.11 -0.03 -15.95
C PRO A 104 -1.06 1.06 -16.17
N MET A 105 0.13 0.68 -16.64
CA MET A 105 1.12 1.68 -17.03
C MET A 105 0.50 2.70 -17.98
N VAL A 106 0.64 3.98 -17.65
CA VAL A 106 0.16 5.09 -18.47
C VAL A 106 1.34 5.87 -19.04
N ASP A 107 1.11 6.59 -20.15
CA ASP A 107 2.11 7.44 -20.76
C ASP A 107 2.66 8.45 -19.77
N GLY A 108 3.99 8.61 -19.76
CA GLY A 108 4.68 9.51 -18.84
C GLY A 108 5.16 8.87 -17.53
N MET A 109 4.76 7.67 -17.20
CA MET A 109 5.37 6.92 -16.10
C MET A 109 6.77 6.45 -16.46
N THR A 110 7.72 6.61 -15.55
CA THR A 110 9.11 6.17 -15.75
C THR A 110 9.31 4.68 -15.44
N LEU A 111 8.36 4.06 -14.74
CA LEU A 111 8.42 2.68 -14.30
C LEU A 111 7.03 2.05 -14.32
N ASP A 112 6.91 0.87 -14.96
CA ASP A 112 5.69 0.06 -14.89
C ASP A 112 5.64 -0.71 -13.55
N PRO A 113 4.66 -0.44 -12.66
CA PRO A 113 4.54 -1.15 -11.40
C PRO A 113 3.89 -2.53 -11.53
N SER A 114 3.23 -2.82 -12.66
CA SER A 114 2.39 -4.02 -12.84
C SER A 114 3.14 -5.35 -12.64
N PRO A 115 4.41 -5.54 -13.06
CA PRO A 115 5.13 -6.79 -12.80
C PRO A 115 5.32 -7.05 -11.31
N SER A 116 5.66 -6.04 -10.52
CA SER A 116 5.83 -6.14 -9.07
C SER A 116 4.50 -6.40 -8.38
N LEU A 117 3.44 -5.69 -8.75
CA LEU A 117 2.09 -5.92 -8.23
C LEU A 117 1.64 -7.36 -8.49
N ARG A 118 1.81 -7.87 -9.72
CA ARG A 118 1.52 -9.28 -10.06
C ARG A 118 2.34 -10.26 -9.21
N ALA A 119 3.61 -9.95 -8.94
CA ALA A 119 4.46 -10.80 -8.11
C ALA A 119 3.97 -10.83 -6.66
N ASN A 120 3.60 -9.68 -6.09
CA ASN A 120 3.04 -9.58 -4.75
C ASN A 120 1.67 -10.26 -4.64
N CYS A 121 0.79 -10.11 -5.62
CA CYS A 121 -0.46 -10.85 -5.68
C CYS A 121 -0.26 -12.38 -5.67
N ARG A 122 0.75 -12.89 -6.40
CA ARG A 122 1.12 -14.33 -6.33
C ARG A 122 1.63 -14.74 -4.96
N ARG A 123 2.42 -13.89 -4.28
CA ARG A 123 2.88 -14.15 -2.91
C ARG A 123 1.70 -14.19 -1.92
N ILE A 124 0.75 -13.27 -2.04
CA ILE A 124 -0.46 -13.24 -1.23
C ILE A 124 -1.30 -14.52 -1.47
N ALA A 125 -1.46 -14.93 -2.72
CA ALA A 125 -2.15 -16.17 -3.04
C ALA A 125 -1.42 -17.41 -2.46
N ALA A 126 -0.08 -17.39 -2.45
CA ALA A 126 0.71 -18.47 -1.82
C ALA A 126 0.58 -18.53 -0.29
N MET A 127 0.13 -17.45 0.37
CA MET A 127 -0.26 -17.45 1.79
C MET A 127 -1.62 -18.11 2.03
N GLY A 128 -2.34 -18.50 0.96
CA GLY A 128 -3.67 -19.11 1.05
C GLY A 128 -4.82 -18.14 0.90
N HIS A 129 -4.58 -16.90 0.48
CA HIS A 129 -5.64 -15.92 0.25
C HIS A 129 -6.16 -15.97 -1.20
N HIS A 130 -7.41 -15.56 -1.38
CA HIS A 130 -8.04 -15.39 -2.69
C HIS A 130 -7.80 -13.97 -3.20
N VAL A 131 -7.02 -13.84 -4.27
CA VAL A 131 -6.59 -12.52 -4.77
C VAL A 131 -7.27 -12.21 -6.09
N GLU A 132 -7.90 -11.05 -6.18
CA GLU A 132 -8.37 -10.44 -7.41
C GLU A 132 -7.59 -9.15 -7.67
N MET A 133 -6.92 -9.07 -8.82
CA MET A 133 -6.17 -7.90 -9.25
C MET A 133 -6.82 -7.29 -10.48
N LEU A 134 -7.18 -6.03 -10.40
CA LEU A 134 -7.78 -5.23 -11.47
C LEU A 134 -6.78 -4.16 -11.89
N LEU A 135 -6.22 -4.28 -13.08
CA LEU A 135 -5.44 -3.23 -13.71
C LEU A 135 -6.39 -2.39 -14.57
N ALA A 136 -7.02 -1.40 -13.96
CA ALA A 136 -8.05 -0.57 -14.55
C ALA A 136 -8.19 0.75 -13.77
N ASP A 137 -8.83 1.73 -14.38
CA ASP A 137 -9.21 2.97 -13.73
C ASP A 137 -10.22 2.67 -12.61
N SER A 138 -9.94 3.17 -11.40
CA SER A 138 -10.81 3.01 -10.23
C SER A 138 -12.15 3.74 -10.39
N THR A 139 -12.23 4.73 -11.27
CA THR A 139 -13.46 5.48 -11.54
C THR A 139 -14.28 4.89 -12.68
N ASP A 140 -13.75 3.90 -13.42
CA ASP A 140 -14.51 3.24 -14.47
C ASP A 140 -15.69 2.45 -13.89
N PRO A 141 -16.94 2.67 -14.38
CA PRO A 141 -18.13 2.02 -13.86
C PRO A 141 -18.06 0.48 -13.85
N GLU A 142 -17.38 -0.13 -14.81
CA GLU A 142 -17.24 -1.59 -14.84
C GLU A 142 -16.27 -2.07 -13.74
N THR A 143 -15.20 -1.33 -13.49
CA THR A 143 -14.28 -1.59 -12.37
C THR A 143 -15.00 -1.48 -11.04
N VAL A 144 -15.75 -0.40 -10.82
CA VAL A 144 -16.57 -0.19 -9.61
C VAL A 144 -17.57 -1.33 -9.43
N ARG A 145 -18.31 -1.68 -10.49
CA ARG A 145 -19.27 -2.79 -10.46
C ARG A 145 -18.60 -4.10 -10.05
N ARG A 146 -17.44 -4.38 -10.61
CA ARG A 146 -16.72 -5.63 -10.39
C ARG A 146 -16.22 -5.73 -8.94
N VAL A 147 -15.67 -4.64 -8.39
CA VAL A 147 -15.26 -4.55 -7.00
C VAL A 147 -16.47 -4.70 -6.05
N ALA A 148 -17.59 -4.07 -6.39
CA ALA A 148 -18.81 -4.16 -5.60
C ALA A 148 -19.37 -5.60 -5.54
N LEU A 149 -19.29 -6.37 -6.64
CA LEU A 149 -19.68 -7.78 -6.66
C LEU A 149 -18.79 -8.67 -5.80
N ALA A 150 -17.53 -8.31 -5.63
CA ALA A 150 -16.60 -9.01 -4.75
C ALA A 150 -16.76 -8.58 -3.27
N GLY A 151 -17.44 -7.48 -2.96
CA GLY A 151 -17.69 -6.99 -1.61
C GLY A 151 -18.71 -7.83 -0.81
N PRO A 152 -19.11 -7.40 0.40
CA PRO A 152 -18.51 -6.30 1.16
C PRO A 152 -17.12 -6.61 1.70
N TYR A 153 -16.39 -5.54 2.11
CA TYR A 153 -15.04 -5.65 2.66
C TYR A 153 -15.02 -5.32 4.15
N ASP A 154 -14.10 -5.95 4.89
CA ASP A 154 -13.85 -5.58 6.28
C ASP A 154 -13.01 -4.31 6.36
N PHE A 155 -12.06 -4.14 5.42
CA PHE A 155 -11.20 -2.99 5.33
C PHE A 155 -10.98 -2.58 3.87
N CYS A 156 -11.02 -1.27 3.60
CA CYS A 156 -10.63 -0.64 2.34
C CYS A 156 -9.53 0.36 2.61
N PHE A 157 -8.46 0.33 1.83
CA PHE A 157 -7.39 1.32 1.84
C PHE A 157 -7.42 2.11 0.54
N ILE A 158 -7.56 3.43 0.63
CA ILE A 158 -7.59 4.36 -0.50
C ILE A 158 -6.26 5.10 -0.56
N ASP A 159 -5.46 4.78 -1.58
CA ASP A 159 -4.10 5.27 -1.83
C ASP A 159 -3.86 5.50 -3.34
N GLY A 160 -4.92 5.88 -4.06
CA GLY A 160 -4.90 6.08 -5.52
C GLY A 160 -4.52 7.51 -5.92
N ASP A 161 -5.46 8.23 -6.51
CA ASP A 161 -5.28 9.64 -6.87
C ASP A 161 -5.42 10.53 -5.65
N HIS A 162 -4.36 11.28 -5.33
CA HIS A 162 -4.31 12.19 -4.19
C HIS A 162 -4.87 13.59 -4.48
N SER A 163 -5.46 13.83 -5.66
CA SER A 163 -6.28 15.00 -5.89
C SER A 163 -7.58 14.91 -5.09
N TYR A 164 -8.18 16.05 -4.76
CA TYR A 164 -9.47 16.05 -4.03
C TYR A 164 -10.56 15.30 -4.80
N GLU A 165 -10.66 15.54 -6.10
CA GLU A 165 -11.65 14.91 -6.98
C GLU A 165 -11.43 13.39 -7.09
N GLY A 166 -10.16 12.95 -7.21
CA GLY A 166 -9.81 11.54 -7.30
C GLY A 166 -10.10 10.77 -6.01
N VAL A 167 -9.58 11.25 -4.88
CA VAL A 167 -9.83 10.59 -3.59
C VAL A 167 -11.31 10.62 -3.20
N LYS A 168 -12.04 11.66 -3.60
CA LYS A 168 -13.48 11.73 -3.37
C LYS A 168 -14.23 10.71 -4.21
N ALA A 169 -13.89 10.57 -5.48
CA ALA A 169 -14.48 9.55 -6.34
C ALA A 169 -14.22 8.13 -5.81
N ASP A 170 -13.00 7.83 -5.38
CA ASP A 170 -12.67 6.55 -4.76
C ASP A 170 -13.44 6.32 -3.46
N TRP A 171 -13.58 7.34 -2.61
CA TRP A 171 -14.42 7.26 -1.41
C TRP A 171 -15.89 7.00 -1.73
N GLU A 172 -16.48 7.73 -2.68
CA GLU A 172 -17.87 7.57 -3.07
C GLU A 172 -18.16 6.19 -3.67
N ASN A 173 -17.21 5.65 -4.44
CA ASN A 173 -17.32 4.35 -5.09
C ASN A 173 -17.09 3.17 -4.13
N TYR A 174 -16.12 3.26 -3.25
CA TYR A 174 -15.61 2.11 -2.49
C TYR A 174 -15.84 2.21 -0.99
N GLY A 175 -15.93 3.41 -0.43
CA GLY A 175 -16.21 3.62 0.99
C GLY A 175 -17.45 2.89 1.48
N PRO A 176 -18.60 2.96 0.79
CA PRO A 176 -19.82 2.23 1.18
C PRO A 176 -19.71 0.70 1.14
N LEU A 177 -18.68 0.17 0.48
CA LEU A 177 -18.45 -1.28 0.36
C LEU A 177 -17.65 -1.86 1.54
N ALA A 178 -17.10 -1.01 2.43
CA ALA A 178 -16.21 -1.44 3.51
C ALA A 178 -16.73 -1.04 4.89
N LYS A 179 -16.41 -1.83 5.91
CA LYS A 179 -16.72 -1.51 7.31
C LYS A 179 -15.82 -0.42 7.87
N ILE A 180 -14.55 -0.45 7.47
CA ILE A 180 -13.51 0.51 7.87
C ILE A 180 -12.80 0.96 6.60
N VAL A 181 -12.55 2.27 6.50
CA VAL A 181 -11.78 2.85 5.40
C VAL A 181 -10.60 3.61 5.95
N GLY A 182 -9.41 3.31 5.43
CA GLY A 182 -8.18 4.06 5.66
C GLY A 182 -7.83 4.90 4.42
N PHE A 183 -7.26 6.06 4.66
CA PHE A 183 -6.75 6.95 3.62
C PHE A 183 -5.25 7.16 3.81
N HIS A 184 -4.52 7.17 2.70
CA HIS A 184 -3.11 7.58 2.69
C HIS A 184 -2.97 9.09 2.56
N ASP A 185 -1.82 9.63 2.97
CA ASP A 185 -1.39 11.02 2.73
C ASP A 185 -2.36 12.12 3.24
N ILE A 186 -3.08 11.88 4.35
CA ILE A 186 -3.98 12.88 4.95
C ILE A 186 -3.25 14.17 5.35
N ILE A 187 -1.97 14.09 5.71
CA ILE A 187 -1.18 15.23 6.21
C ILE A 187 0.07 15.52 5.36
N ASN A 188 0.12 15.02 4.13
CA ASN A 188 1.31 15.10 3.27
C ASN A 188 1.07 16.05 2.06
N PRO A 189 1.36 17.37 2.15
CA PRO A 189 1.31 18.25 1.00
C PRO A 189 2.29 17.78 -0.11
N PRO A 190 1.90 17.82 -1.40
CA PRO A 190 0.76 18.54 -1.97
C PRO A 190 -0.53 17.71 -2.11
N SER A 191 -0.66 16.59 -1.40
CA SER A 191 -1.90 15.80 -1.37
C SER A 191 -3.09 16.70 -0.96
N GLN A 192 -4.25 16.45 -1.54
CA GLN A 192 -5.51 17.11 -1.20
C GLN A 192 -6.47 16.18 -0.44
N VAL A 193 -5.97 15.05 0.03
CA VAL A 193 -6.72 14.08 0.84
C VAL A 193 -7.18 14.70 2.16
N ASP A 194 -6.41 15.65 2.71
CA ASP A 194 -6.75 16.43 3.90
C ASP A 194 -8.09 17.16 3.79
N ARG A 195 -8.44 17.64 2.58
CA ARG A 195 -9.72 18.33 2.33
C ARG A 195 -10.90 17.36 2.49
N LEU A 196 -10.84 16.21 1.84
CA LEU A 196 -11.87 15.19 1.99
C LEU A 196 -11.94 14.69 3.44
N TRP A 197 -10.78 14.44 4.06
CA TRP A 197 -10.72 14.01 5.45
C TRP A 197 -11.41 15.00 6.40
N ALA A 198 -11.20 16.32 6.19
CA ALA A 198 -11.86 17.35 6.98
C ALA A 198 -13.39 17.33 6.84
N GLU A 199 -13.93 16.90 5.70
CA GLU A 199 -15.36 16.75 5.47
C GLU A 199 -15.94 15.48 6.13
N LEU A 200 -15.17 14.40 6.15
CA LEU A 200 -15.63 13.08 6.62
C LEU A 200 -15.47 12.86 8.12
N LYS A 201 -14.43 13.45 8.74
CA LYS A 201 -14.18 13.25 10.18
C LYS A 201 -15.33 13.82 11.01
N PRO A 202 -15.81 13.10 12.01
CA PRO A 202 -16.79 13.63 12.95
C PRO A 202 -16.20 14.84 13.69
N ASN A 203 -17.04 15.89 13.87
CA ASN A 203 -16.70 17.07 14.66
C ASN A 203 -16.49 16.72 16.14
#